data_2ce2c97684cbac71215a8853bb637ebc
#
_entry.id   2ce2c97684cbac71215a8853bb637ebc
#
_cell.length_a   1.000
_cell.length_b   1.000
_cell.length_c   1.000
_cell.angle_alpha   90.00
_cell.angle_beta   90.00
_cell.angle_gamma   90.00
#
_symmetry.space_group_name_H-M   'P 1'
#
loop_
_entity.id
_entity.type
_entity.pdbx_description
1 polymer ?
#
loop_
_entity_poly.entity_id
_entity_poly.type
_entity_poly.pdbx_seq_one_letter_code
_entity_poly.pdbx_strand_id
1 'polypeptide(L)'
;VNMKRGLINPKQWLVYIEQQIGFILPTSQQLWLTHAIEQFAKQSAISTETLWQSLPNDKGLQQRFIDHVVIAQTHFFRHKPSIEFVTQVVGGRLSYILTHSELSDLRPSPSTMPTITTPTITPTSSNRIFSNTSNATTDAVKVWCAGCSTGQEVWSLAMAIHNQVSKLTDNTENWLANLSILGTDVSLSAIEQARQARYPKRQLIEIPKQYHCHVHHNDAKQGEDGQDKDNGKSSHKVNKADTEQFWQVSSHLFAMVNFVQSNLFLPAKTAQADMYDVIFCQNLLIYFREFDQRDLLARFVKHCRVGGYLLLAPGEAMSWQHPLMKRVKRTDINAWQKVANTNAS
;
A
#
# COMPACT_ATOMS: atom_id res chain seq x y z
N VAL A 1 17.72 33.34 -31.50
CA VAL A 1 18.69 32.26 -31.53
C VAL A 1 17.90 30.97 -31.61
N ASN A 2 17.84 30.36 -32.81
CA ASN A 2 17.19 29.06 -33.06
C ASN A 2 18.03 27.98 -32.36
N MET A 3 17.65 27.58 -31.13
CA MET A 3 18.11 26.33 -30.57
C MET A 3 17.53 25.19 -31.42
N LYS A 4 18.39 24.49 -32.16
CA LYS A 4 18.02 23.21 -32.76
C LYS A 4 17.49 22.34 -31.63
N ARG A 5 16.16 22.05 -31.65
CA ARG A 5 15.56 21.05 -30.75
C ARG A 5 16.27 19.73 -31.09
N GLY A 6 17.13 19.28 -30.17
CA GLY A 6 17.67 17.92 -30.24
C GLY A 6 16.47 16.97 -30.31
N LEU A 7 16.41 16.17 -31.37
CA LEU A 7 15.32 15.21 -31.55
C LEU A 7 15.40 14.20 -30.39
N ILE A 8 14.39 14.26 -29.51
CA ILE A 8 14.22 13.22 -28.49
C ILE A 8 13.94 11.91 -29.23
N ASN A 9 14.76 10.89 -28.97
CA ASN A 9 14.46 9.54 -29.45
C ASN A 9 13.62 8.82 -28.37
N PRO A 10 12.29 8.71 -28.52
CA PRO A 10 11.42 8.13 -27.49
C PRO A 10 11.82 6.69 -27.12
N LYS A 11 12.39 5.93 -28.05
CA LYS A 11 12.80 4.54 -27.81
C LYS A 11 13.91 4.43 -26.76
N GLN A 12 14.88 5.34 -26.78
CA GLN A 12 15.96 5.34 -25.78
C GLN A 12 15.43 5.59 -24.37
N TRP A 13 14.49 6.54 -24.25
CA TRP A 13 13.86 6.86 -22.98
C TRP A 13 12.96 5.73 -22.46
N LEU A 14 12.23 5.06 -23.34
CA LEU A 14 11.45 3.87 -22.98
C LEU A 14 12.36 2.77 -22.43
N VAL A 15 13.46 2.46 -23.10
CA VAL A 15 14.44 1.47 -22.62
C VAL A 15 15.03 1.89 -21.28
N TYR A 16 15.36 3.16 -21.12
CA TYR A 16 15.87 3.67 -19.84
C TYR A 16 14.88 3.48 -18.70
N ILE A 17 13.61 3.90 -18.87
CA ILE A 17 12.57 3.75 -17.86
C ILE A 17 12.36 2.27 -17.52
N GLU A 18 12.30 1.41 -18.54
CA GLU A 18 12.16 -0.02 -18.34
C GLU A 18 13.33 -0.61 -17.52
N GLN A 19 14.56 -0.22 -17.82
CA GLN A 19 15.75 -0.68 -17.09
C GLN A 19 15.76 -0.18 -15.64
N GLN A 20 15.23 1.01 -15.37
CA GLN A 20 15.24 1.58 -14.03
C GLN A 20 14.13 1.02 -13.14
N ILE A 21 12.92 0.86 -13.66
CA ILE A 21 11.73 0.52 -12.85
C ILE A 21 10.89 -0.63 -13.41
N GLY A 22 11.29 -1.24 -14.53
CA GLY A 22 10.57 -2.35 -15.17
C GLY A 22 9.32 -1.93 -15.95
N PHE A 23 8.98 -0.65 -16.01
CA PHE A 23 7.73 -0.19 -16.64
C PHE A 23 7.84 -0.17 -18.15
N ILE A 24 6.84 -0.77 -18.81
CA ILE A 24 6.62 -0.70 -20.23
C ILE A 24 5.51 0.29 -20.51
N LEU A 25 5.82 1.32 -21.26
CA LEU A 25 4.81 2.26 -21.72
C LEU A 25 4.31 1.82 -23.10
N PRO A 26 3.00 1.66 -23.29
CA PRO A 26 2.42 1.35 -24.59
C PRO A 26 2.82 2.38 -25.65
N THR A 27 2.90 1.94 -26.91
CA THR A 27 3.27 2.81 -28.04
C THR A 27 2.36 4.04 -28.15
N SER A 28 1.09 3.90 -27.76
CA SER A 28 0.12 5.02 -27.69
C SER A 28 0.52 6.12 -26.67
N GLN A 29 1.40 5.82 -25.71
CA GLN A 29 1.86 6.78 -24.71
C GLN A 29 3.21 7.43 -25.06
N GLN A 30 3.80 7.14 -26.22
CA GLN A 30 5.09 7.73 -26.61
C GLN A 30 5.03 9.26 -26.75
N LEU A 31 3.94 9.81 -27.29
CA LEU A 31 3.75 11.25 -27.37
C LEU A 31 3.66 11.89 -25.99
N TRP A 32 2.95 11.25 -25.07
CA TRP A 32 2.86 11.68 -23.69
C TRP A 32 4.25 11.67 -23.03
N LEU A 33 5.04 10.59 -23.21
CA LEU A 33 6.40 10.50 -22.67
C LEU A 33 7.31 11.60 -23.21
N THR A 34 7.27 11.87 -24.53
CA THR A 34 8.05 12.96 -25.13
C THR A 34 7.71 14.30 -24.48
N HIS A 35 6.44 14.59 -24.31
CA HIS A 35 5.98 15.81 -23.66
C HIS A 35 6.40 15.87 -22.18
N ALA A 36 6.29 14.76 -21.45
CA ALA A 36 6.73 14.67 -20.05
C ALA A 36 8.23 14.93 -19.91
N ILE A 37 9.07 14.38 -20.80
CA ILE A 37 10.52 14.63 -20.84
C ILE A 37 10.82 16.12 -21.10
N GLU A 38 10.18 16.73 -22.09
CA GLU A 38 10.33 18.17 -22.40
C GLU A 38 9.93 19.05 -21.22
N GLN A 39 8.81 18.73 -20.59
CA GLN A 39 8.30 19.46 -19.44
C GLN A 39 9.25 19.34 -18.24
N PHE A 40 9.74 18.15 -17.94
CA PHE A 40 10.70 17.92 -16.86
C PHE A 40 12.02 18.67 -17.09
N ALA A 41 12.57 18.59 -18.29
CA ALA A 41 13.79 19.32 -18.66
C ALA A 41 13.61 20.84 -18.50
N LYS A 42 12.47 21.39 -18.96
CA LYS A 42 12.11 22.79 -18.78
C LYS A 42 11.99 23.19 -17.30
N GLN A 43 11.32 22.38 -16.49
CA GLN A 43 11.20 22.63 -15.04
C GLN A 43 12.55 22.57 -14.32
N SER A 44 13.46 21.72 -14.79
CA SER A 44 14.83 21.59 -14.27
C SER A 44 15.80 22.64 -14.84
N ALA A 45 15.34 23.53 -15.72
CA ALA A 45 16.13 24.56 -16.40
C ALA A 45 17.34 23.99 -17.19
N ILE A 46 17.23 22.78 -17.75
CA ILE A 46 18.26 22.10 -18.56
C ILE A 46 17.69 21.65 -19.91
N SER A 47 18.57 21.38 -20.86
CA SER A 47 18.13 20.78 -22.14
C SER A 47 17.84 19.29 -21.96
N THR A 48 17.05 18.71 -22.88
CA THR A 48 16.77 17.26 -22.89
C THR A 48 18.04 16.45 -23.14
N GLU A 49 19.01 16.99 -23.86
CA GLU A 49 20.33 16.40 -24.05
C GLU A 49 21.13 16.37 -22.75
N THR A 50 21.20 17.51 -22.04
CA THR A 50 21.86 17.59 -20.74
C THR A 50 21.18 16.68 -19.72
N LEU A 51 19.83 16.60 -19.73
CA LEU A 51 19.08 15.70 -18.88
C LEU A 51 19.52 14.25 -19.11
N TRP A 52 19.56 13.81 -20.37
CA TRP A 52 19.96 12.45 -20.74
C TRP A 52 21.38 12.10 -20.25
N GLN A 53 22.32 13.01 -20.42
CA GLN A 53 23.73 12.80 -20.02
C GLN A 53 23.90 12.81 -18.49
N SER A 54 23.05 13.53 -17.75
CA SER A 54 23.17 13.68 -16.30
C SER A 54 22.48 12.56 -15.51
N LEU A 55 21.41 11.95 -16.05
CA LEU A 55 20.63 10.92 -15.35
C LEU A 55 21.45 9.75 -14.80
N PRO A 56 22.46 9.17 -15.50
CA PRO A 56 23.24 8.06 -14.96
C PRO A 56 24.08 8.43 -13.73
N ASN A 57 24.47 9.70 -13.60
CA ASN A 57 25.44 10.17 -12.61
C ASN A 57 24.79 10.94 -11.46
N ASP A 58 23.54 11.41 -11.59
CA ASP A 58 22.80 12.15 -10.57
C ASP A 58 21.57 11.36 -10.09
N LYS A 59 21.72 10.70 -8.94
CA LYS A 59 20.64 9.90 -8.32
C LYS A 59 19.42 10.72 -7.92
N GLY A 60 19.64 11.98 -7.49
CA GLY A 60 18.55 12.88 -7.15
C GLY A 60 17.75 13.31 -8.38
N LEU A 61 18.44 13.63 -9.49
CA LEU A 61 17.79 13.95 -10.76
C LEU A 61 17.06 12.72 -11.33
N GLN A 62 17.68 11.54 -11.24
CA GLN A 62 17.07 10.27 -11.65
C GLN A 62 15.75 10.02 -10.91
N GLN A 63 15.74 10.17 -9.58
CA GLN A 63 14.54 9.95 -8.79
C GLN A 63 13.44 10.97 -9.13
N ARG A 64 13.77 12.26 -9.22
CA ARG A 64 12.80 13.28 -9.64
C ARG A 64 12.24 13.02 -11.03
N PHE A 65 13.08 12.51 -11.96
CA PHE A 65 12.63 12.13 -13.29
C PHE A 65 11.67 10.92 -13.24
N ILE A 66 11.99 9.89 -12.45
CA ILE A 66 11.12 8.74 -12.22
C ILE A 66 9.78 9.21 -11.64
N ASP A 67 9.79 10.06 -10.62
CA ASP A 67 8.58 10.63 -10.01
C ASP A 67 7.70 11.38 -11.03
N HIS A 68 8.33 12.02 -12.01
CA HIS A 68 7.61 12.77 -13.05
C HIS A 68 6.98 11.89 -14.13
N VAL A 69 7.61 10.74 -14.46
CA VAL A 69 7.14 9.85 -15.53
C VAL A 69 6.32 8.65 -15.02
N VAL A 70 6.23 8.43 -13.71
CA VAL A 70 5.36 7.40 -13.15
C VAL A 70 3.91 7.91 -13.12
N ILE A 71 3.00 7.08 -13.65
CA ILE A 71 1.57 7.42 -13.68
C ILE A 71 0.96 7.11 -12.32
N ALA A 72 0.77 8.13 -11.49
CA ALA A 72 0.18 8.02 -10.15
C ALA A 72 -1.36 8.16 -10.21
N GLN A 73 -2.05 7.24 -10.89
CA GLN A 73 -3.52 7.21 -10.90
C GLN A 73 -4.07 6.28 -9.82
N THR A 74 -4.56 6.87 -8.75
CA THR A 74 -5.19 6.15 -7.64
C THR A 74 -6.36 6.96 -7.08
N HIS A 75 -7.30 6.30 -6.42
CA HIS A 75 -8.42 6.93 -5.73
C HIS A 75 -8.86 6.10 -4.53
N PHE A 76 -9.59 6.73 -3.60
CA PHE A 76 -10.08 6.05 -2.41
C PHE A 76 -11.13 4.99 -2.76
N PHE A 77 -11.08 3.86 -2.07
CA PHE A 77 -12.04 2.75 -2.20
C PHE A 77 -12.23 2.26 -3.64
N ARG A 78 -11.14 2.27 -4.44
CA ARG A 78 -11.15 1.96 -5.88
C ARG A 78 -11.82 0.62 -6.19
N HIS A 79 -11.55 -0.42 -5.39
CA HIS A 79 -12.19 -1.72 -5.55
C HIS A 79 -12.74 -2.20 -4.20
N LYS A 80 -13.97 -1.79 -3.89
CA LYS A 80 -14.65 -2.09 -2.61
C LYS A 80 -14.64 -3.57 -2.24
N PRO A 81 -14.99 -4.54 -3.14
CA PRO A 81 -15.00 -5.96 -2.78
C PRO A 81 -13.64 -6.47 -2.27
N SER A 82 -12.53 -6.03 -2.86
CA SER A 82 -11.19 -6.39 -2.40
C SER A 82 -10.88 -5.79 -1.02
N ILE A 83 -11.26 -4.53 -0.78
CA ILE A 83 -11.09 -3.87 0.52
C ILE A 83 -11.90 -4.58 1.59
N GLU A 84 -13.17 -4.90 1.33
CA GLU A 84 -14.04 -5.63 2.24
C GLU A 84 -13.50 -7.02 2.56
N PHE A 85 -12.99 -7.74 1.56
CA PHE A 85 -12.37 -9.05 1.75
C PHE A 85 -11.14 -8.96 2.66
N VAL A 86 -10.22 -8.02 2.40
CA VAL A 86 -9.03 -7.80 3.25
C VAL A 86 -9.44 -7.44 4.67
N THR A 87 -10.44 -6.56 4.81
CA THR A 87 -10.96 -6.15 6.12
C THR A 87 -11.49 -7.35 6.91
N GLN A 88 -12.23 -8.27 6.28
CA GLN A 88 -12.72 -9.50 6.90
C GLN A 88 -11.57 -10.44 7.32
N VAL A 89 -10.58 -10.64 6.45
CA VAL A 89 -9.41 -11.49 6.73
C VAL A 89 -8.61 -10.93 7.92
N VAL A 90 -8.31 -9.64 7.91
CA VAL A 90 -7.54 -8.95 8.96
C VAL A 90 -8.32 -8.96 10.28
N GLY A 91 -9.61 -8.60 10.26
CA GLY A 91 -10.47 -8.61 11.43
C GLY A 91 -10.59 -9.97 12.09
N GLY A 92 -10.79 -11.05 11.29
CA GLY A 92 -10.82 -12.42 11.79
C GLY A 92 -9.51 -12.86 12.43
N ARG A 93 -8.36 -12.48 11.85
CA ARG A 93 -7.05 -12.81 12.41
C ARG A 93 -6.73 -12.03 13.67
N LEU A 94 -7.07 -10.75 13.71
CA LEU A 94 -6.94 -9.92 14.93
C LEU A 94 -7.81 -10.47 16.07
N SER A 95 -9.07 -10.81 15.81
CA SER A 95 -9.94 -11.45 16.81
C SER A 95 -9.33 -12.73 17.36
N TYR A 96 -8.76 -13.58 16.50
CA TYR A 96 -8.08 -14.79 16.93
C TYR A 96 -6.88 -14.50 17.85
N ILE A 97 -6.03 -13.53 17.49
CA ILE A 97 -4.87 -13.13 18.30
C ILE A 97 -5.31 -12.61 19.67
N LEU A 98 -6.28 -11.71 19.71
CA LEU A 98 -6.77 -11.09 20.94
C LEU A 98 -7.37 -12.13 21.91
N THR A 99 -8.18 -13.05 21.41
CA THR A 99 -8.78 -14.09 22.27
C THR A 99 -7.76 -15.09 22.80
N HIS A 100 -6.67 -15.37 22.05
CA HIS A 100 -5.65 -16.30 22.50
C HIS A 100 -4.56 -15.67 23.35
N SER A 101 -4.32 -14.36 23.24
CA SER A 101 -3.42 -13.62 24.15
C SER A 101 -4.02 -13.54 25.56
N GLU A 102 -5.32 -13.27 25.69
CA GLU A 102 -6.00 -13.26 27.00
C GLU A 102 -5.96 -14.62 27.72
N LEU A 103 -6.01 -15.73 26.96
CA LEU A 103 -5.90 -17.07 27.50
C LEU A 103 -4.46 -17.44 27.96
N SER A 104 -3.44 -16.82 27.38
CA SER A 104 -2.05 -17.03 27.78
C SER A 104 -1.71 -16.39 29.13
N ASP A 105 -2.35 -15.24 29.42
CA ASP A 105 -2.16 -14.51 30.69
C ASP A 105 -2.90 -15.17 31.86
N LEU A 106 -3.82 -16.09 31.60
CA LEU A 106 -4.56 -16.87 32.60
C LEU A 106 -3.87 -18.19 32.98
N ARG A 107 -2.72 -18.52 32.42
CA ARG A 107 -1.96 -19.71 32.85
C ARG A 107 -1.32 -19.46 34.21
N PRO A 108 -1.61 -20.26 35.24
CA PRO A 108 -0.90 -20.16 36.51
C PRO A 108 0.57 -20.46 36.32
N SER A 109 1.44 -19.71 37.03
CA SER A 109 2.88 -19.89 37.05
C SER A 109 3.23 -21.33 37.40
N PRO A 110 4.36 -21.90 36.89
CA PRO A 110 4.73 -23.32 37.04
C PRO A 110 5.10 -23.76 38.45
N SER A 111 4.89 -22.98 39.49
CA SER A 111 5.40 -23.24 40.83
C SER A 111 4.47 -24.03 41.75
N THR A 112 3.32 -24.52 41.28
CA THR A 112 2.43 -25.36 42.13
C THR A 112 1.75 -26.44 41.26
N MET A 113 2.47 -27.53 40.97
CA MET A 113 1.88 -28.77 40.51
C MET A 113 1.99 -29.87 41.58
N PRO A 114 0.90 -30.42 42.10
CA PRO A 114 0.93 -31.74 42.75
C PRO A 114 0.92 -32.80 41.65
N THR A 115 1.83 -33.75 41.80
CA THR A 115 1.97 -34.96 40.98
C THR A 115 0.70 -35.83 41.09
N ILE A 116 -0.05 -35.96 39.98
CA ILE A 116 -1.13 -36.94 39.91
C ILE A 116 -0.88 -37.86 38.72
N THR A 117 -0.86 -39.18 39.06
CA THR A 117 -0.71 -40.33 38.21
C THR A 117 -1.87 -40.48 37.20
N THR A 118 -1.52 -40.87 36.00
CA THR A 118 -2.39 -41.12 34.82
C THR A 118 -3.35 -42.29 34.97
N PRO A 119 -4.52 -42.24 34.34
CA PRO A 119 -5.03 -43.37 33.62
C PRO A 119 -5.19 -43.12 32.11
N THR A 120 -4.78 -44.12 31.36
CA THR A 120 -4.84 -44.27 29.93
C THR A 120 -6.29 -44.34 29.43
N ILE A 121 -6.68 -43.43 28.49
CA ILE A 121 -7.92 -43.59 27.72
C ILE A 121 -7.63 -43.29 26.24
N THR A 122 -7.96 -44.26 25.41
CA THR A 122 -7.84 -44.30 23.94
C THR A 122 -8.76 -43.26 23.24
N PRO A 123 -8.36 -42.67 22.13
CA PRO A 123 -9.13 -41.63 21.44
C PRO A 123 -10.04 -42.24 20.36
N THR A 124 -11.32 -41.88 20.40
CA THR A 124 -12.25 -42.02 19.26
C THR A 124 -12.22 -40.76 18.41
N SER A 125 -12.19 -41.00 17.12
CA SER A 125 -12.09 -40.00 16.04
C SER A 125 -13.28 -39.06 15.96
N SER A 126 -13.03 -37.77 15.77
CA SER A 126 -13.65 -36.89 14.77
C SER A 126 -13.26 -35.39 14.98
N ASN A 127 -12.92 -34.75 13.87
CA ASN A 127 -12.73 -33.32 13.68
C ASN A 127 -11.47 -32.66 14.30
N ARG A 128 -10.33 -32.85 13.63
CA ARG A 128 -9.15 -31.97 13.77
C ARG A 128 -8.88 -31.26 12.46
N ILE A 129 -9.28 -30.01 12.38
CA ILE A 129 -8.79 -29.06 11.38
C ILE A 129 -8.18 -27.89 12.13
N PHE A 130 -7.21 -28.05 12.90
CA PHE A 130 -6.24 -27.06 13.42
C PHE A 130 -5.49 -27.72 14.58
N SER A 131 -4.44 -28.45 14.25
CA SER A 131 -3.47 -28.85 15.28
C SER A 131 -2.06 -28.82 14.72
N ASN A 132 -1.23 -28.15 15.51
CA ASN A 132 0.21 -28.21 15.60
C ASN A 132 1.02 -27.40 14.59
N THR A 133 1.44 -26.22 15.03
CA THR A 133 2.88 -25.95 15.08
C THR A 133 3.18 -25.13 16.32
N SER A 134 4.09 -25.65 17.11
CA SER A 134 4.75 -25.14 18.29
C SER A 134 5.28 -23.72 18.10
N ASN A 135 5.21 -22.89 19.16
CA ASN A 135 5.80 -21.57 19.32
C ASN A 135 5.28 -20.50 18.33
N ALA A 136 3.97 -20.24 18.35
CA ALA A 136 3.46 -19.00 17.79
C ALA A 136 3.67 -17.89 18.82
N THR A 137 4.81 -17.18 18.73
CA THR A 137 4.79 -15.75 19.04
C THR A 137 3.58 -15.18 18.29
N THR A 138 2.72 -14.45 18.99
CA THR A 138 1.56 -13.77 18.38
C THR A 138 2.09 -12.65 17.49
N ASP A 139 2.60 -13.01 16.31
CA ASP A 139 3.11 -12.05 15.34
C ASP A 139 1.96 -11.17 14.88
N ALA A 140 2.17 -9.85 14.91
CA ALA A 140 1.24 -8.87 14.40
C ALA A 140 0.74 -9.23 12.99
N VAL A 141 -0.50 -8.90 12.68
CA VAL A 141 -1.08 -9.02 11.35
C VAL A 141 -0.41 -8.00 10.44
N LYS A 142 0.19 -8.47 9.34
CA LYS A 142 0.93 -7.63 8.40
C LYS A 142 0.23 -7.59 7.05
N VAL A 143 -0.07 -6.39 6.58
CA VAL A 143 -0.62 -6.11 5.24
C VAL A 143 0.40 -5.33 4.45
N TRP A 144 0.65 -5.73 3.21
CA TRP A 144 1.54 -5.02 2.29
C TRP A 144 0.76 -4.56 1.05
N CYS A 145 0.68 -3.24 0.85
CA CYS A 145 0.16 -2.61 -0.36
C CYS A 145 1.33 -2.28 -1.30
N ALA A 146 1.49 -3.06 -2.35
CA ALA A 146 2.57 -2.95 -3.32
C ALA A 146 2.16 -2.07 -4.50
N GLY A 147 2.86 -0.95 -4.75
CA GLY A 147 2.48 0.08 -5.72
C GLY A 147 1.37 0.99 -5.18
N CYS A 148 1.55 1.50 -3.96
CA CYS A 148 0.51 2.25 -3.25
C CYS A 148 0.27 3.68 -3.76
N SER A 149 1.10 4.16 -4.70
CA SER A 149 1.02 5.52 -5.24
C SER A 149 0.95 6.58 -4.11
N THR A 150 0.07 7.54 -4.21
CA THR A 150 -0.13 8.61 -3.22
C THR A 150 -0.94 8.20 -1.98
N GLY A 151 -1.11 6.89 -1.74
CA GLY A 151 -1.56 6.31 -0.47
C GLY A 151 -3.06 6.09 -0.29
N GLN A 152 -3.94 6.47 -1.24
CA GLN A 152 -5.39 6.37 -1.11
C GLN A 152 -5.85 4.94 -0.80
N GLU A 153 -5.20 3.94 -1.41
CA GLU A 153 -5.52 2.52 -1.20
C GLU A 153 -5.19 2.07 0.23
N VAL A 154 -4.01 2.44 0.71
CA VAL A 154 -3.55 2.13 2.08
C VAL A 154 -4.47 2.76 3.12
N TRP A 155 -4.81 4.03 2.94
CA TRP A 155 -5.73 4.74 3.83
C TRP A 155 -7.14 4.18 3.78
N SER A 156 -7.61 3.73 2.61
CA SER A 156 -8.92 3.06 2.48
C SER A 156 -8.97 1.76 3.27
N LEU A 157 -7.89 0.95 3.22
CA LEU A 157 -7.76 -0.26 4.04
C LEU A 157 -7.70 0.08 5.53
N ALA A 158 -6.90 1.09 5.93
CA ALA A 158 -6.79 1.51 7.31
C ALA A 158 -8.15 1.96 7.89
N MET A 159 -8.90 2.80 7.15
CA MET A 159 -10.25 3.23 7.52
C MET A 159 -11.22 2.05 7.67
N ALA A 160 -11.22 1.12 6.70
CA ALA A 160 -12.13 0.00 6.69
C ALA A 160 -11.83 -0.99 7.82
N ILE A 161 -10.55 -1.33 8.04
CA ILE A 161 -10.13 -2.23 9.12
C ILE A 161 -10.43 -1.61 10.49
N HIS A 162 -10.06 -0.34 10.69
CA HIS A 162 -10.36 0.36 11.94
C HIS A 162 -11.85 0.33 12.25
N ASN A 163 -12.69 0.70 11.28
CA ASN A 163 -14.14 0.74 11.46
C ASN A 163 -14.76 -0.65 11.75
N GLN A 164 -14.14 -1.73 11.28
CA GLN A 164 -14.59 -3.09 11.60
C GLN A 164 -14.12 -3.52 12.99
N VAL A 165 -12.85 -3.34 13.31
CA VAL A 165 -12.27 -3.85 14.56
C VAL A 165 -12.78 -3.07 15.77
N SER A 166 -12.98 -1.76 15.64
CA SER A 166 -13.59 -0.92 16.71
C SER A 166 -15.01 -1.34 17.09
N LYS A 167 -15.69 -2.15 16.28
CA LYS A 167 -17.00 -2.73 16.61
C LYS A 167 -16.88 -4.06 17.35
N LEU A 168 -15.72 -4.68 17.34
CA LEU A 168 -15.49 -6.00 17.95
C LEU A 168 -14.89 -5.88 19.35
N THR A 169 -14.21 -4.78 19.66
CA THR A 169 -13.56 -4.55 20.95
C THR A 169 -13.45 -3.06 21.26
N ASP A 170 -13.71 -2.69 22.52
CA ASP A 170 -13.51 -1.33 23.01
C ASP A 170 -12.04 -1.05 23.37
N ASN A 171 -11.20 -2.09 23.45
CA ASN A 171 -9.78 -1.96 23.76
C ASN A 171 -8.96 -1.64 22.50
N THR A 172 -8.98 -0.35 22.13
CA THR A 172 -8.35 0.14 20.88
C THR A 172 -6.83 0.01 20.89
N GLU A 173 -6.17 0.16 22.03
CA GLU A 173 -4.70 0.12 22.12
C GLU A 173 -4.13 -1.28 21.83
N ASN A 174 -4.82 -2.31 22.28
CA ASN A 174 -4.33 -3.68 22.16
C ASN A 174 -4.31 -4.20 20.72
N TRP A 175 -5.33 -3.91 19.90
CA TRP A 175 -5.34 -4.39 18.52
C TRP A 175 -4.48 -3.55 17.57
N LEU A 176 -4.31 -2.24 17.83
CA LEU A 176 -3.43 -1.37 17.04
C LEU A 176 -1.98 -1.85 17.08
N ALA A 177 -1.50 -2.30 18.26
CA ALA A 177 -0.15 -2.87 18.41
C ALA A 177 0.03 -4.17 17.61
N ASN A 178 -1.05 -4.85 17.26
CA ASN A 178 -1.05 -6.13 16.54
C ASN A 178 -1.35 -5.99 15.03
N LEU A 179 -1.37 -4.78 14.48
CA LEU A 179 -1.61 -4.52 13.06
C LEU A 179 -0.55 -3.61 12.45
N SER A 180 -0.03 -3.99 11.29
CA SER A 180 0.86 -3.15 10.49
C SER A 180 0.45 -3.19 9.03
N ILE A 181 0.24 -2.02 8.42
CA ILE A 181 -0.04 -1.85 7.00
C ILE A 181 1.13 -1.11 6.37
N LEU A 182 1.85 -1.76 5.47
CA LEU A 182 2.98 -1.19 4.73
C LEU A 182 2.53 -0.79 3.33
N GLY A 183 2.68 0.48 2.98
CA GLY A 183 2.57 0.97 1.60
C GLY A 183 3.95 1.14 0.97
N THR A 184 4.16 0.61 -0.23
CA THR A 184 5.40 0.79 -0.98
C THR A 184 5.15 1.30 -2.38
N ASP A 185 5.98 2.22 -2.85
CA ASP A 185 5.97 2.73 -4.23
C ASP A 185 7.39 3.12 -4.67
N VAL A 186 7.63 3.15 -5.97
CA VAL A 186 8.91 3.57 -6.55
C VAL A 186 9.07 5.09 -6.53
N SER A 187 7.95 5.82 -6.58
CA SER A 187 7.93 7.28 -6.55
C SER A 187 8.12 7.80 -5.13
N LEU A 188 9.20 8.57 -4.92
CA LEU A 188 9.47 9.22 -3.64
C LEU A 188 8.44 10.30 -3.34
N SER A 189 8.08 11.11 -4.33
CA SER A 189 7.08 12.17 -4.18
C SER A 189 5.69 11.62 -3.84
N ALA A 190 5.31 10.48 -4.41
CA ALA A 190 4.07 9.80 -4.07
C ALA A 190 4.08 9.30 -2.62
N ILE A 191 5.18 8.71 -2.16
CA ILE A 191 5.36 8.27 -0.77
C ILE A 191 5.32 9.45 0.21
N GLU A 192 5.93 10.58 -0.13
CA GLU A 192 5.87 11.79 0.69
C GLU A 192 4.44 12.32 0.81
N GLN A 193 3.68 12.36 -0.29
CA GLN A 193 2.27 12.74 -0.27
C GLN A 193 1.44 11.74 0.55
N ALA A 194 1.68 10.43 0.40
CA ALA A 194 1.00 9.40 1.17
C ALA A 194 1.21 9.57 2.68
N ARG A 195 2.44 9.91 3.11
CA ARG A 195 2.79 10.20 4.51
C ARG A 195 2.11 11.45 5.06
N GLN A 196 1.98 12.50 4.23
CA GLN A 196 1.27 13.71 4.61
C GLN A 196 -0.22 13.45 4.86
N ALA A 197 -0.78 12.42 4.19
CA ALA A 197 -2.18 12.00 4.31
C ALA A 197 -3.17 13.16 4.08
N ARG A 198 -2.79 14.10 3.22
CA ARG A 198 -3.54 15.32 2.90
C ARG A 198 -3.98 15.29 1.44
N TYR A 199 -5.28 15.44 1.22
CA TYR A 199 -5.87 15.24 -0.10
C TYR A 199 -6.84 16.37 -0.45
N PRO A 200 -6.99 16.68 -1.76
CA PRO A 200 -7.96 17.67 -2.23
C PRO A 200 -9.39 17.33 -1.83
N LYS A 201 -10.19 18.33 -1.48
CA LYS A 201 -11.59 18.15 -1.05
C LYS A 201 -12.44 17.41 -2.09
N ARG A 202 -12.14 17.56 -3.37
CA ARG A 202 -12.83 16.83 -4.45
C ARG A 202 -12.75 15.30 -4.32
N GLN A 203 -11.68 14.76 -3.69
CA GLN A 203 -11.55 13.33 -3.46
C GLN A 203 -12.39 12.79 -2.30
N LEU A 204 -12.98 13.66 -1.49
CA LEU A 204 -13.84 13.24 -0.39
C LEU A 204 -15.09 12.47 -0.85
N ILE A 205 -15.56 12.75 -2.06
CA ILE A 205 -16.69 12.03 -2.66
C ILE A 205 -16.41 10.55 -2.91
N GLU A 206 -15.14 10.16 -3.01
CA GLU A 206 -14.71 8.78 -3.20
C GLU A 206 -14.85 7.95 -1.90
N ILE A 207 -14.89 8.62 -0.74
CA ILE A 207 -14.95 7.99 0.57
C ILE A 207 -16.40 7.75 0.95
N PRO A 208 -16.81 6.48 1.21
CA PRO A 208 -18.16 6.19 1.67
C PRO A 208 -18.45 6.87 3.02
N LYS A 209 -19.68 7.38 3.19
CA LYS A 209 -20.11 8.17 4.37
C LYS A 209 -19.76 7.52 5.71
N GLN A 210 -19.81 6.19 5.79
CA GLN A 210 -19.49 5.42 7.00
C GLN A 210 -18.05 5.57 7.47
N TYR A 211 -17.14 6.07 6.63
CA TYR A 211 -15.73 6.30 6.94
C TYR A 211 -15.40 7.78 7.14
N HIS A 212 -16.38 8.69 7.07
CA HIS A 212 -16.15 10.12 7.23
C HIS A 212 -15.69 10.50 8.66
N CYS A 213 -15.87 9.63 9.65
CA CYS A 213 -15.28 9.80 10.99
C CYS A 213 -13.73 9.78 10.96
N HIS A 214 -13.12 9.29 9.89
CA HIS A 214 -11.66 9.27 9.68
C HIS A 214 -11.14 10.46 8.87
N VAL A 215 -11.97 11.48 8.65
CA VAL A 215 -11.66 12.66 7.85
C VAL A 215 -11.67 13.90 8.73
N HIS A 216 -10.56 14.65 8.72
CA HIS A 216 -10.50 15.97 9.32
C HIS A 216 -10.53 17.05 8.24
N HIS A 217 -11.46 17.99 8.38
CA HIS A 217 -11.48 19.19 7.57
C HIS A 217 -10.52 20.20 8.20
N ASN A 218 -9.46 20.58 7.50
CA ASN A 218 -8.67 21.74 7.87
C ASN A 218 -9.42 22.98 7.36
N ASP A 219 -10.44 23.40 8.12
CA ASP A 219 -10.92 24.76 7.98
C ASP A 219 -9.76 25.65 8.43
N ALA A 220 -9.19 26.38 7.49
CA ALA A 220 -8.26 27.45 7.82
C ALA A 220 -9.01 28.36 8.82
N LYS A 221 -8.62 28.34 10.10
CA LYS A 221 -9.10 29.32 11.06
C LYS A 221 -8.79 30.67 10.47
N GLN A 222 -9.81 31.38 9.99
CA GLN A 222 -9.75 32.81 9.86
C GLN A 222 -9.39 33.31 11.25
N GLY A 223 -8.22 33.94 11.36
CA GLY A 223 -7.81 34.56 12.60
C GLY A 223 -8.87 35.58 13.04
N GLU A 224 -9.60 35.23 14.07
CA GLU A 224 -10.19 36.21 14.95
C GLU A 224 -9.01 36.74 15.75
N ASP A 225 -8.56 37.92 15.39
CA ASP A 225 -8.19 38.92 16.39
C ASP A 225 -7.74 40.21 15.69
N GLY A 226 -8.23 41.31 16.21
CA GLY A 226 -7.68 42.65 15.94
C GLY A 226 -8.66 43.61 15.29
N GLN A 227 -9.54 44.16 16.10
CA GLN A 227 -10.04 45.48 15.84
C GLN A 227 -8.85 46.43 15.67
N ASP A 228 -8.65 46.90 14.47
CA ASP A 228 -8.08 48.22 14.24
C ASP A 228 -8.75 48.84 13.02
N LYS A 229 -9.51 49.87 13.30
CA LYS A 229 -10.00 50.85 12.33
C LYS A 229 -8.83 51.73 11.98
N ASP A 230 -8.36 51.71 10.74
CA ASP A 230 -8.13 52.98 10.03
C ASP A 230 -7.82 52.79 8.54
N ASN A 231 -8.35 53.69 7.79
CA ASN A 231 -8.18 54.18 6.44
C ASN A 231 -7.03 53.67 5.54
N GLY A 232 -7.40 53.24 4.31
CA GLY A 232 -6.46 53.35 3.19
C GLY A 232 -6.74 52.39 2.04
N LYS A 233 -7.42 52.88 1.00
CA LYS A 233 -7.67 52.22 -0.27
C LYS A 233 -6.40 51.59 -0.88
N SER A 234 -6.37 50.31 -1.01
CA SER A 234 -5.68 49.61 -2.13
C SER A 234 -6.36 48.30 -2.39
N SER A 235 -7.23 48.26 -3.40
CA SER A 235 -7.91 47.10 -3.87
C SER A 235 -6.97 46.20 -4.69
N HIS A 236 -6.17 45.39 -4.01
CA HIS A 236 -5.63 44.20 -4.62
C HIS A 236 -6.74 43.12 -4.53
N LYS A 237 -7.48 42.95 -5.61
CA LYS A 237 -8.30 41.77 -5.84
C LYS A 237 -7.32 40.59 -5.83
N VAL A 238 -7.13 39.95 -4.66
CA VAL A 238 -6.66 38.58 -4.60
C VAL A 238 -7.73 37.77 -5.29
N ASN A 239 -7.41 37.24 -6.46
CA ASN A 239 -8.25 36.34 -7.21
C ASN A 239 -8.63 35.20 -6.26
N LYS A 240 -9.91 35.06 -5.96
CA LYS A 240 -10.54 34.00 -5.17
C LYS A 240 -10.60 32.66 -5.94
N ALA A 241 -9.77 32.52 -6.99
CA ALA A 241 -9.55 31.29 -7.73
C ALA A 241 -8.33 30.61 -7.10
N ASP A 242 -8.51 29.39 -6.60
CA ASP A 242 -7.51 28.40 -6.23
C ASP A 242 -6.93 28.38 -4.79
N THR A 243 -7.73 28.63 -3.78
CA THR A 243 -7.45 27.94 -2.51
C THR A 243 -8.07 26.53 -2.60
N GLU A 244 -7.34 25.60 -3.20
CA GLU A 244 -7.74 24.20 -3.18
C GLU A 244 -7.92 23.76 -1.72
N GLN A 245 -9.19 23.49 -1.32
CA GLN A 245 -9.47 23.06 0.03
C GLN A 245 -9.01 21.61 0.19
N PHE A 246 -8.27 21.34 1.25
CA PHE A 246 -7.77 20.02 1.58
C PHE A 246 -8.47 19.46 2.81
N TRP A 247 -8.51 18.15 2.88
CA TRP A 247 -8.83 17.40 4.07
C TRP A 247 -7.66 16.49 4.44
N GLN A 248 -7.62 15.98 5.65
CA GLN A 248 -6.55 15.14 6.17
C GLN A 248 -7.14 13.87 6.80
N VAL A 249 -6.42 12.76 6.65
CA VAL A 249 -6.73 11.51 7.34
C VAL A 249 -6.53 11.69 8.85
N SER A 250 -7.43 11.13 9.65
CA SER A 250 -7.37 11.19 11.11
C SER A 250 -6.11 10.57 11.69
N SER A 251 -5.50 11.25 12.67
CA SER A 251 -4.20 10.89 13.25
C SER A 251 -4.17 9.50 13.90
N HIS A 252 -5.28 9.01 14.44
CA HIS A 252 -5.36 7.69 15.06
C HIS A 252 -5.07 6.53 14.08
N LEU A 253 -5.21 6.76 12.76
CA LEU A 253 -4.88 5.74 11.76
C LEU A 253 -3.38 5.65 11.47
N PHE A 254 -2.59 6.67 11.82
CA PHE A 254 -1.16 6.71 11.52
C PHE A 254 -0.36 5.63 12.24
N ALA A 255 -0.81 5.21 13.43
CA ALA A 255 -0.13 4.20 14.24
C ALA A 255 -0.03 2.83 13.54
N MET A 256 -0.98 2.50 12.64
CA MET A 256 -1.00 1.22 11.95
C MET A 256 -0.38 1.24 10.55
N VAL A 257 -0.01 2.43 10.02
CA VAL A 257 0.39 2.61 8.62
C VAL A 257 1.83 3.09 8.52
N ASN A 258 2.59 2.49 7.63
CA ASN A 258 3.93 2.94 7.26
C ASN A 258 4.07 3.02 5.74
N PHE A 259 4.85 3.98 5.25
CA PHE A 259 5.13 4.15 3.83
C PHE A 259 6.64 4.13 3.57
N VAL A 260 7.05 3.32 2.61
CA VAL A 260 8.47 3.15 2.25
C VAL A 260 8.64 3.23 0.74
N GLN A 261 9.59 4.05 0.29
CA GLN A 261 10.00 4.03 -1.10
C GLN A 261 10.67 2.68 -1.41
N SER A 262 10.16 1.98 -2.42
CA SER A 262 10.71 0.69 -2.83
C SER A 262 10.49 0.43 -4.31
N ASN A 263 11.56 0.04 -4.99
CA ASN A 263 11.48 -0.42 -6.37
C ASN A 263 11.25 -1.93 -6.40
N LEU A 264 10.04 -2.34 -6.75
CA LEU A 264 9.65 -3.74 -6.83
C LEU A 264 10.33 -4.52 -7.97
N PHE A 265 10.88 -3.82 -8.95
CA PHE A 265 11.64 -4.42 -10.05
C PHE A 265 13.01 -4.94 -9.58
N LEU A 266 13.62 -4.27 -8.62
CA LEU A 266 14.90 -4.67 -8.08
C LEU A 266 14.73 -5.74 -6.98
N PRO A 267 15.69 -6.69 -6.86
CA PRO A 267 15.67 -7.63 -5.74
C PRO A 267 15.82 -6.89 -4.41
N ALA A 268 15.07 -7.31 -3.39
CA ALA A 268 15.19 -6.75 -2.05
C ALA A 268 16.61 -6.92 -1.51
N LYS A 269 17.20 -5.84 -1.00
CA LYS A 269 18.57 -5.84 -0.45
C LYS A 269 18.67 -6.52 0.93
N THR A 270 17.56 -6.85 1.57
CA THR A 270 17.51 -7.42 2.93
C THR A 270 17.18 -8.90 2.89
N ALA A 271 18.04 -9.70 3.53
CA ALA A 271 17.92 -11.16 3.59
C ALA A 271 16.75 -11.66 4.47
N GLN A 272 16.13 -10.80 5.26
CA GLN A 272 15.03 -11.15 6.14
C GLN A 272 13.72 -10.65 5.53
N ALA A 273 13.06 -11.55 4.82
CA ALA A 273 11.78 -11.26 4.18
C ALA A 273 10.68 -11.22 5.26
N ASP A 274 10.14 -10.04 5.53
CA ASP A 274 8.89 -9.94 6.26
C ASP A 274 7.82 -10.82 5.60
N MET A 275 7.06 -11.52 6.45
CA MET A 275 5.97 -12.37 5.99
C MET A 275 4.64 -11.66 6.22
N TYR A 276 3.84 -11.56 5.16
CA TYR A 276 2.57 -10.81 5.16
C TYR A 276 1.37 -11.75 5.17
N ASP A 277 0.36 -11.40 5.94
CA ASP A 277 -0.95 -12.06 5.95
C ASP A 277 -1.76 -11.69 4.71
N VAL A 278 -1.57 -10.47 4.22
CA VAL A 278 -2.17 -10.00 2.98
C VAL A 278 -1.14 -9.20 2.18
N ILE A 279 -1.01 -9.55 0.90
CA ILE A 279 -0.32 -8.72 -0.11
C ILE A 279 -1.40 -8.18 -1.05
N PHE A 280 -1.52 -6.85 -1.09
CA PHE A 280 -2.50 -6.13 -1.88
C PHE A 280 -1.77 -5.36 -2.98
N CYS A 281 -1.93 -5.79 -4.23
CA CYS A 281 -1.25 -5.22 -5.39
C CYS A 281 -2.28 -4.98 -6.50
N GLN A 282 -2.71 -3.73 -6.67
CA GLN A 282 -3.80 -3.37 -7.57
C GLN A 282 -3.29 -2.46 -8.70
N ASN A 283 -3.66 -2.81 -9.95
CA ASN A 283 -3.38 -1.98 -11.12
C ASN A 283 -1.88 -1.65 -11.34
N LEU A 284 -1.00 -2.52 -10.87
CA LEU A 284 0.44 -2.36 -11.01
C LEU A 284 1.01 -3.30 -12.09
N LEU A 285 0.51 -4.54 -12.19
CA LEU A 285 1.05 -5.53 -13.12
C LEU A 285 0.91 -5.10 -14.58
N ILE A 286 -0.07 -4.29 -14.90
CA ILE A 286 -0.29 -3.76 -16.26
C ILE A 286 0.89 -2.98 -16.83
N TYR A 287 1.82 -2.54 -15.97
CA TYR A 287 3.02 -1.80 -16.36
C TYR A 287 4.24 -2.68 -16.59
N PHE A 288 4.15 -4.00 -16.34
CA PHE A 288 5.28 -4.93 -16.48
C PHE A 288 5.10 -5.89 -17.65
N ARG A 289 6.20 -6.35 -18.24
CA ARG A 289 6.17 -7.46 -19.20
C ARG A 289 5.66 -8.72 -18.52
N GLU A 290 5.06 -9.59 -19.29
CA GLU A 290 4.45 -10.82 -18.78
C GLU A 290 5.45 -11.68 -17.98
N PHE A 291 6.71 -11.71 -18.40
CA PHE A 291 7.73 -12.45 -17.69
C PHE A 291 8.14 -11.75 -16.36
N ASP A 292 8.24 -10.42 -16.34
CA ASP A 292 8.51 -9.63 -15.13
C ASP A 292 7.34 -9.75 -14.13
N GLN A 293 6.10 -9.83 -14.63
CA GLN A 293 4.93 -10.12 -13.79
C GLN A 293 5.07 -11.46 -13.08
N ARG A 294 5.52 -12.53 -13.78
CA ARG A 294 5.74 -13.85 -13.17
C ARG A 294 6.78 -13.78 -12.05
N ASP A 295 7.89 -13.08 -12.29
CA ASP A 295 8.97 -12.94 -11.30
C ASP A 295 8.49 -12.13 -10.08
N LEU A 296 7.72 -11.07 -10.30
CA LEU A 296 7.13 -10.28 -9.23
C LEU A 296 6.11 -11.11 -8.41
N LEU A 297 5.24 -11.85 -9.09
CA LEU A 297 4.28 -12.74 -8.44
C LEU A 297 4.97 -13.84 -7.65
N ALA A 298 6.04 -14.44 -8.16
CA ALA A 298 6.84 -15.43 -7.45
C ALA A 298 7.48 -14.85 -6.17
N ARG A 299 7.93 -13.59 -6.23
CA ARG A 299 8.40 -12.86 -5.04
C ARG A 299 7.28 -12.61 -4.03
N PHE A 300 6.10 -12.22 -4.46
CA PHE A 300 4.94 -12.08 -3.57
C PHE A 300 4.61 -13.40 -2.87
N VAL A 301 4.66 -14.54 -3.58
CA VAL A 301 4.46 -15.85 -2.95
C VAL A 301 5.50 -16.12 -1.86
N LYS A 302 6.76 -15.76 -2.05
CA LYS A 302 7.80 -15.91 -1.01
C LYS A 302 7.49 -15.08 0.24
N HIS A 303 7.00 -13.86 0.07
CA HIS A 303 6.67 -12.94 1.17
C HIS A 303 5.28 -13.17 1.78
N CYS A 304 4.43 -13.98 1.18
CA CYS A 304 3.11 -14.31 1.72
C CYS A 304 3.23 -15.42 2.75
N ARG A 305 2.56 -15.29 3.91
CA ARG A 305 2.46 -16.36 4.92
C ARG A 305 1.62 -17.53 4.38
N VAL A 306 1.86 -18.74 4.88
CA VAL A 306 0.94 -19.86 4.69
C VAL A 306 -0.41 -19.49 5.31
N GLY A 307 -1.50 -19.68 4.56
CA GLY A 307 -2.83 -19.19 4.91
C GLY A 307 -3.08 -17.72 4.57
N GLY A 308 -2.05 -16.95 4.21
CA GLY A 308 -2.17 -15.56 3.77
C GLY A 308 -2.69 -15.42 2.33
N TYR A 309 -2.95 -14.19 1.92
CA TYR A 309 -3.62 -13.90 0.66
C TYR A 309 -2.81 -12.93 -0.22
N LEU A 310 -2.85 -13.17 -1.52
CA LEU A 310 -2.43 -12.23 -2.57
C LEU A 310 -3.67 -11.75 -3.31
N LEU A 311 -3.87 -10.43 -3.36
CA LEU A 311 -4.97 -9.80 -4.10
C LEU A 311 -4.41 -8.93 -5.23
N LEU A 312 -4.94 -9.12 -6.42
CA LEU A 312 -4.64 -8.34 -7.62
C LEU A 312 -5.90 -7.60 -8.10
N ALA A 313 -5.72 -6.62 -8.98
CA ALA A 313 -6.87 -5.96 -9.60
C ALA A 313 -7.68 -6.94 -10.47
N PRO A 314 -8.99 -6.71 -10.62
CA PRO A 314 -9.80 -7.47 -11.57
C PRO A 314 -9.16 -7.48 -12.96
N GLY A 315 -9.02 -8.66 -13.55
CA GLY A 315 -8.42 -8.84 -14.89
C GLY A 315 -6.89 -8.99 -14.92
N GLU A 316 -6.16 -8.66 -13.85
CA GLU A 316 -4.71 -8.89 -13.81
C GLU A 316 -4.38 -10.38 -13.59
N ALA A 317 -3.35 -10.88 -14.29
CA ALA A 317 -2.79 -12.23 -14.14
C ALA A 317 -3.83 -13.38 -14.07
N MET A 318 -4.90 -13.30 -14.86
CA MET A 318 -6.04 -14.23 -14.79
C MET A 318 -5.67 -15.71 -15.05
N SER A 319 -4.65 -15.93 -15.88
CA SER A 319 -4.13 -17.26 -16.23
C SER A 319 -3.00 -17.72 -15.30
N TRP A 320 -2.58 -16.89 -14.34
CA TRP A 320 -1.47 -17.21 -13.46
C TRP A 320 -1.81 -18.35 -12.50
N GLN A 321 -0.88 -19.29 -12.38
CA GLN A 321 -0.95 -20.43 -11.49
C GLN A 321 0.38 -20.61 -10.77
N HIS A 322 0.31 -21.05 -9.52
CA HIS A 322 1.49 -21.37 -8.72
C HIS A 322 1.19 -22.55 -7.78
N PRO A 323 2.10 -23.54 -7.60
CA PRO A 323 1.83 -24.74 -6.81
C PRO A 323 1.42 -24.46 -5.36
N LEU A 324 1.93 -23.38 -4.76
CA LEU A 324 1.63 -22.98 -3.38
C LEU A 324 0.47 -21.99 -3.27
N MET A 325 -0.23 -21.66 -4.36
CA MET A 325 -1.30 -20.66 -4.34
C MET A 325 -2.59 -21.25 -4.90
N LYS A 326 -3.65 -21.21 -4.10
CA LYS A 326 -4.99 -21.65 -4.50
C LYS A 326 -5.88 -20.45 -4.75
N ARG A 327 -6.50 -20.38 -5.91
CA ARG A 327 -7.42 -19.29 -6.25
C ARG A 327 -8.63 -19.29 -5.32
N VAL A 328 -9.00 -18.12 -4.80
CA VAL A 328 -10.21 -17.93 -3.99
C VAL A 328 -11.43 -18.03 -4.90
N LYS A 329 -12.42 -18.86 -4.49
CA LYS A 329 -13.65 -19.08 -5.25
C LYS A 329 -14.67 -17.94 -5.01
N ARG A 330 -14.33 -16.73 -5.49
CA ARG A 330 -15.22 -15.56 -5.51
C ARG A 330 -15.07 -14.88 -6.86
N THR A 331 -16.17 -14.40 -7.41
CA THR A 331 -16.20 -13.77 -8.75
C THR A 331 -15.97 -12.26 -8.70
N ASP A 332 -16.18 -11.66 -7.54
CA ASP A 332 -16.07 -10.22 -7.30
C ASP A 332 -14.66 -9.76 -6.90
N ILE A 333 -13.72 -10.71 -6.67
CA ILE A 333 -12.32 -10.40 -6.34
C ILE A 333 -11.36 -11.27 -7.14
N ASN A 334 -10.13 -10.79 -7.29
CA ASN A 334 -9.04 -11.51 -7.93
C ASN A 334 -7.98 -11.83 -6.88
N ALA A 335 -8.10 -12.99 -6.23
CA ALA A 335 -7.33 -13.35 -5.06
C ALA A 335 -6.86 -14.81 -5.06
N TRP A 336 -5.73 -15.05 -4.40
CA TRP A 336 -5.18 -16.39 -4.13
C TRP A 336 -4.80 -16.50 -2.65
N GLN A 337 -4.97 -17.70 -2.09
CA GLN A 337 -4.53 -18.06 -0.75
C GLN A 337 -3.30 -18.95 -0.84
N LYS A 338 -2.25 -18.65 -0.05
CA LYS A 338 -1.08 -19.52 0.05
C LYS A 338 -1.42 -20.76 0.88
N VAL A 339 -1.14 -21.93 0.29
CA VAL A 339 -1.31 -23.23 0.95
C VAL A 339 0.04 -23.77 1.42
N ALA A 340 -0.01 -24.66 2.42
CA ALA A 340 1.20 -25.37 2.85
C ALA A 340 1.73 -26.26 1.72
N ASN A 341 3.04 -26.45 1.67
CA ASN A 341 3.64 -27.41 0.75
C ASN A 341 3.33 -28.83 1.25
N THR A 342 2.43 -29.54 0.57
CA THR A 342 2.05 -30.92 0.91
C THR A 342 3.09 -31.96 0.48
N ASN A 343 4.14 -31.55 -0.24
CA ASN A 343 5.19 -32.44 -0.75
C ASN A 343 6.47 -32.44 0.12
N ALA A 344 6.43 -31.87 1.32
CA ALA A 344 7.54 -31.92 2.27
C ALA A 344 7.27 -32.99 3.35
N SER A 345 7.18 -34.25 2.92
CA SER A 345 7.16 -35.44 3.80
C SER A 345 8.21 -36.45 3.30
#